data_6706dfbfcb5137e05e57389b3afcb43b
#
_entry.id   6706dfbfcb5137e05e57389b3afcb43b
#
_cell.length_a   1.000
_cell.length_b   1.000
_cell.length_c   1.000
_cell.angle_alpha   90.00
_cell.angle_beta   90.00
_cell.angle_gamma   90.00
#
_symmetry.space_group_name_H-M   'P 1'
#
loop_
_entity.id
_entity.type
_entity.pdbx_description
1 polymer ?
#
loop_
_entity_poly.entity_id
_entity_poly.type
_entity_poly.pdbx_seq_one_letter_code
_entity_poly.pdbx_strand_id
1 'polypeptide(L)'
;NSIDDENINSQPFMRWRERFLYVQEGITRACASSGEVKGSYLNITAGTMEDVYERGEYAKEIGTVIVMIDLVMGYTAIQSTAIWARKDDMILHLHRAGNSTYARQKNHGINFRVICKWMRMAGVDHIHAGTVVGKLEGDPLMVKGFYNTLLNTKTDVNLPQGIFFAQDWASLRKCMPVASGGIHC
;
A
#
# COMPACT_ATOMS: atom_id res chain seq x y z
N ASN A 1 -10.80 10.73 5.72
CA ASN A 1 -9.96 10.11 6.74
C ASN A 1 -10.11 8.60 6.67
N SER A 2 -9.03 7.88 6.84
CA SER A 2 -8.99 6.44 6.85
C SER A 2 -8.15 5.94 8.02
N ILE A 3 -8.45 4.72 8.47
CA ILE A 3 -7.67 4.02 9.50
C ILE A 3 -6.92 2.89 8.83
N ASP A 4 -5.66 2.77 9.18
CA ASP A 4 -4.74 1.76 8.68
C ASP A 4 -4.59 0.64 9.72
N ASP A 5 -4.80 -0.59 9.29
CA ASP A 5 -4.52 -1.79 10.08
C ASP A 5 -3.12 -2.30 9.74
N GLU A 6 -2.10 -1.64 10.25
CA GLU A 6 -0.69 -1.94 9.95
C GLU A 6 -0.23 -3.30 10.51
N ASN A 7 -0.98 -3.91 11.40
CA ASN A 7 -0.53 -5.12 12.06
C ASN A 7 -0.74 -6.36 11.17
N ILE A 8 0.35 -6.93 10.70
CA ILE A 8 0.37 -8.14 9.87
C ILE A 8 0.31 -9.43 10.70
N ASN A 9 0.48 -9.34 12.00
CA ASN A 9 0.66 -10.50 12.84
C ASN A 9 -0.65 -10.93 13.50
N SER A 10 -1.06 -12.16 13.26
CA SER A 10 -2.04 -12.84 14.10
C SER A 10 -1.33 -13.31 15.36
N GLN A 11 -1.35 -12.49 16.39
CA GLN A 11 -0.81 -12.86 17.69
C GLN A 11 -1.81 -13.77 18.43
N PRO A 12 -1.36 -14.64 19.35
CA PRO A 12 -2.24 -15.47 20.14
C PRO A 12 -3.33 -14.70 20.91
N PHE A 13 -3.03 -13.44 21.26
CA PHE A 13 -3.94 -12.53 21.97
C PHE A 13 -4.75 -11.62 21.04
N MET A 14 -4.47 -11.64 19.72
CA MET A 14 -5.16 -10.81 18.72
C MET A 14 -5.28 -11.59 17.41
N ARG A 15 -6.34 -12.36 17.30
CA ARG A 15 -6.63 -13.12 16.08
C ARG A 15 -7.09 -12.18 14.98
N TRP A 16 -6.75 -12.48 13.73
CA TRP A 16 -7.04 -11.59 12.60
C TRP A 16 -8.53 -11.29 12.40
N ARG A 17 -9.43 -12.29 12.64
CA ARG A 17 -10.88 -12.07 12.55
C ARG A 17 -11.38 -11.07 13.59
N GLU A 18 -10.93 -11.23 14.83
CA GLU A 18 -11.27 -10.33 15.93
C GLU A 18 -10.75 -8.91 15.67
N ARG A 19 -9.51 -8.80 15.19
CA ARG A 19 -8.91 -7.52 14.80
C ARG A 19 -9.75 -6.81 13.75
N PHE A 20 -10.17 -7.50 12.70
CA PHE A 20 -11.01 -6.93 11.64
C PHE A 20 -12.34 -6.41 12.19
N LEU A 21 -12.98 -7.17 13.06
CA LEU A 21 -14.23 -6.74 13.71
C LEU A 21 -14.04 -5.52 14.61
N TYR A 22 -12.97 -5.46 15.40
CA TYR A 22 -12.68 -4.29 16.24
C TYR A 22 -12.38 -3.04 15.42
N VAL A 23 -11.61 -3.17 14.33
CA VAL A 23 -11.34 -2.06 13.41
C VAL A 23 -12.66 -1.56 12.81
N GLN A 24 -13.49 -2.47 12.31
CA GLN A 24 -14.77 -2.10 11.71
C GLN A 24 -15.73 -1.46 12.70
N GLU A 25 -15.78 -1.96 13.94
CA GLU A 25 -16.55 -1.32 15.02
C GLU A 25 -16.05 0.09 15.33
N GLY A 26 -14.73 0.26 15.43
CA GLY A 26 -14.11 1.57 15.65
C GLY A 26 -14.47 2.57 14.56
N ILE A 27 -14.44 2.15 13.29
CA ILE A 27 -14.84 2.97 12.14
C ILE A 27 -16.30 3.33 12.18
N THR A 28 -17.17 2.36 12.45
CA THR A 28 -18.61 2.60 12.56
C THR A 28 -18.93 3.64 13.64
N ARG A 29 -18.31 3.54 14.80
CA ARG A 29 -18.42 4.53 15.88
C ARG A 29 -17.91 5.91 15.45
N ALA A 30 -16.77 5.97 14.78
CA ALA A 30 -16.19 7.23 14.28
C ALA A 30 -17.06 7.88 13.21
N CYS A 31 -17.66 7.11 12.30
CA CYS A 31 -18.62 7.61 11.33
C CYS A 31 -19.87 8.17 12.01
N ALA A 32 -20.43 7.43 12.97
CA ALA A 32 -21.62 7.85 13.70
C ALA A 32 -21.39 9.14 14.50
N SER A 33 -20.21 9.29 15.12
CA SER A 33 -19.90 10.47 15.94
C SER A 33 -19.59 11.72 15.13
N SER A 34 -19.00 11.56 13.92
CA SER A 34 -18.57 12.70 13.09
C SER A 34 -19.55 13.05 11.97
N GLY A 35 -20.48 12.16 11.64
CA GLY A 35 -21.33 12.29 10.45
C GLY A 35 -20.60 12.14 9.12
N GLU A 36 -19.33 11.73 9.13
CA GLU A 36 -18.50 11.57 7.94
C GLU A 36 -18.27 10.08 7.63
N VAL A 37 -18.29 9.72 6.35
CA VAL A 37 -17.86 8.40 5.90
C VAL A 37 -16.34 8.28 6.03
N LYS A 38 -15.88 7.25 6.71
CA LYS A 38 -14.46 6.96 6.90
C LYS A 38 -14.13 5.59 6.31
N GLY A 39 -13.03 5.53 5.53
CA GLY A 39 -12.52 4.28 5.00
C GLY A 39 -11.58 3.57 5.98
N SER A 40 -11.39 2.28 5.77
CA SER A 40 -10.40 1.46 6.47
C SER A 40 -9.64 0.58 5.51
N TYR A 41 -8.40 0.29 5.85
CA TYR A 41 -7.61 -0.75 5.20
C TYR A 41 -7.51 -1.93 6.15
N LEU A 42 -8.03 -3.07 5.78
CA LEU A 42 -7.80 -4.31 6.55
C LEU A 42 -6.62 -5.06 5.96
N ASN A 43 -5.60 -5.31 6.76
CA ASN A 43 -4.41 -6.02 6.33
C ASN A 43 -4.67 -7.52 6.26
N ILE A 44 -4.73 -8.04 5.03
CA ILE A 44 -5.00 -9.44 4.73
C ILE A 44 -3.71 -10.26 4.51
N THR A 45 -2.54 -9.68 4.75
CA THR A 45 -1.25 -10.39 4.62
C THR A 45 -1.24 -11.67 5.43
N ALA A 46 -0.84 -12.76 4.80
CA ALA A 46 -0.78 -14.08 5.40
C ALA A 46 0.40 -14.90 4.85
N GLY A 47 0.62 -16.09 5.40
CA GLY A 47 1.70 -16.97 5.01
C GLY A 47 1.45 -17.73 3.71
N THR A 48 0.19 -17.90 3.31
CA THR A 48 -0.22 -18.59 2.08
C THR A 48 -1.23 -17.74 1.32
N MET A 49 -1.37 -18.00 0.02
CA MET A 49 -2.37 -17.30 -0.79
C MET A 49 -3.79 -17.71 -0.43
N GLU A 50 -3.99 -18.94 0.00
CA GLU A 50 -5.27 -19.44 0.48
C GLU A 50 -5.75 -18.61 1.68
N ASP A 51 -4.86 -18.39 2.66
CA ASP A 51 -5.17 -17.56 3.83
C ASP A 51 -5.41 -16.09 3.43
N VAL A 52 -4.66 -15.56 2.46
CA VAL A 52 -4.87 -14.19 1.95
C VAL A 52 -6.27 -14.05 1.37
N TYR A 53 -6.69 -15.00 0.55
CA TYR A 53 -8.03 -14.99 -0.04
C TYR A 53 -9.11 -15.16 1.01
N GLU A 54 -8.95 -16.08 1.98
CA GLU A 54 -9.89 -16.23 3.09
C GLU A 54 -10.08 -14.92 3.86
N ARG A 55 -8.98 -14.24 4.18
CA ARG A 55 -9.04 -12.93 4.86
C ARG A 55 -9.67 -11.86 3.99
N GLY A 56 -9.40 -11.87 2.70
CA GLY A 56 -9.98 -10.94 1.74
C GLY A 56 -11.49 -11.10 1.60
N GLU A 57 -11.97 -12.31 1.45
CA GLU A 57 -13.41 -12.61 1.39
C GLU A 57 -14.11 -12.19 2.69
N TYR A 58 -13.52 -12.50 3.83
CA TYR A 58 -14.08 -12.07 5.11
C TYR A 58 -14.11 -10.55 5.27
N ALA A 59 -13.06 -9.84 4.84
CA ALA A 59 -13.04 -8.38 4.84
C ALA A 59 -14.19 -7.80 3.99
N LYS A 60 -14.44 -8.40 2.83
CA LYS A 60 -15.56 -8.05 1.95
C LYS A 60 -16.92 -8.32 2.61
N GLU A 61 -17.08 -9.48 3.26
CA GLU A 61 -18.31 -9.84 3.99
C GLU A 61 -18.67 -8.82 5.08
N ILE A 62 -17.68 -8.29 5.79
CA ILE A 62 -17.90 -7.27 6.83
C ILE A 62 -18.00 -5.84 6.29
N GLY A 63 -18.00 -5.66 4.97
CA GLY A 63 -18.28 -4.40 4.29
C GLY A 63 -17.05 -3.51 4.04
N THR A 64 -15.85 -4.02 4.18
CA THR A 64 -14.63 -3.29 3.80
C THR A 64 -14.46 -3.30 2.28
N VAL A 65 -14.10 -2.15 1.71
CA VAL A 65 -13.86 -1.98 0.27
C VAL A 65 -12.36 -1.86 -0.07
N ILE A 66 -11.51 -1.70 0.93
CA ILE A 66 -10.06 -1.55 0.76
C ILE A 66 -9.36 -2.64 1.58
N VAL A 67 -8.61 -3.49 0.91
CA VAL A 67 -7.73 -4.45 1.57
C VAL A 67 -6.27 -4.02 1.42
N MET A 68 -5.46 -4.34 2.41
CA MET A 68 -4.04 -4.05 2.43
C MET A 68 -3.23 -5.33 2.43
N ILE A 69 -2.13 -5.33 1.71
CA ILE A 69 -1.11 -6.36 1.75
C ILE A 69 0.27 -5.75 1.90
N ASP A 70 1.17 -6.50 2.46
CA ASP A 70 2.55 -6.07 2.66
C ASP A 70 3.48 -6.50 1.53
N LEU A 71 4.48 -5.67 1.25
CA LEU A 71 5.52 -5.96 0.26
C LEU A 71 6.25 -7.29 0.51
N VAL A 72 6.34 -7.71 1.78
CA VAL A 72 7.00 -8.97 2.17
C VAL A 72 6.36 -10.23 1.59
N MET A 73 5.12 -10.15 1.11
CA MET A 73 4.46 -11.28 0.45
C MET A 73 5.16 -11.70 -0.86
N GLY A 74 5.92 -10.81 -1.46
CA GLY A 74 6.59 -11.04 -2.73
C GLY A 74 5.73 -10.70 -3.96
N TYR A 75 6.39 -10.51 -5.08
CA TYR A 75 5.78 -9.92 -6.28
C TYR A 75 4.69 -10.79 -6.91
N THR A 76 4.89 -12.10 -6.97
CA THR A 76 3.89 -13.04 -7.51
C THR A 76 2.60 -13.02 -6.69
N ALA A 77 2.72 -13.05 -5.37
CA ALA A 77 1.56 -13.01 -4.47
C ALA A 77 0.82 -11.66 -4.58
N ILE A 78 1.55 -10.54 -4.66
CA ILE A 78 0.97 -9.21 -4.85
C ILE A 78 0.20 -9.14 -6.18
N GLN A 79 0.76 -9.66 -7.26
CA GLN A 79 0.09 -9.67 -8.56
C GLN A 79 -1.16 -10.56 -8.56
N SER A 80 -1.11 -11.72 -7.91
CA SER A 80 -2.27 -12.60 -7.74
C SER A 80 -3.38 -11.91 -6.94
N THR A 81 -3.01 -11.23 -5.86
CA THR A 81 -3.97 -10.45 -5.05
C THR A 81 -4.56 -9.28 -5.84
N ALA A 82 -3.75 -8.59 -6.67
CA ALA A 82 -4.26 -7.51 -7.53
C ALA A 82 -5.27 -8.01 -8.56
N ILE A 83 -5.09 -9.21 -9.11
CA ILE A 83 -6.05 -9.84 -10.01
C ILE A 83 -7.34 -10.19 -9.27
N TRP A 84 -7.23 -10.77 -8.08
CA TRP A 84 -8.37 -11.09 -7.22
C TRP A 84 -9.14 -9.81 -6.86
N ALA A 85 -8.48 -8.81 -6.31
CA ALA A 85 -9.11 -7.55 -5.89
C ALA A 85 -9.91 -6.89 -7.04
N ARG A 86 -9.36 -6.93 -8.26
CA ARG A 86 -10.04 -6.37 -9.44
C ARG A 86 -11.30 -7.15 -9.85
N LYS A 87 -11.32 -8.47 -9.65
CA LYS A 87 -12.51 -9.30 -9.93
C LYS A 87 -13.62 -9.06 -8.92
N ASP A 88 -13.25 -8.71 -7.70
CA ASP A 88 -14.13 -8.55 -6.56
C ASP A 88 -14.46 -7.08 -6.24
N ASP A 89 -14.13 -6.14 -7.15
CA ASP A 89 -14.32 -4.69 -6.99
C ASP A 89 -13.71 -4.13 -5.70
N MET A 90 -12.60 -4.72 -5.25
CA MET A 90 -11.86 -4.28 -4.08
C MET A 90 -10.70 -3.35 -4.47
N ILE A 91 -10.43 -2.36 -3.65
CA ILE A 91 -9.25 -1.51 -3.76
C ILE A 91 -8.08 -2.20 -3.05
N LEU A 92 -6.96 -2.34 -3.75
CA LEU A 92 -5.74 -2.92 -3.20
C LEU A 92 -4.75 -1.84 -2.78
N HIS A 93 -4.51 -1.78 -1.48
CA HIS A 93 -3.50 -0.92 -0.86
C HIS A 93 -2.25 -1.73 -0.54
N LEU A 94 -1.08 -1.22 -0.95
CA LEU A 94 0.21 -1.86 -0.66
C LEU A 94 0.95 -1.12 0.47
N HIS A 95 1.14 -1.82 1.56
CA HIS A 95 2.04 -1.41 2.63
C HIS A 95 3.47 -1.87 2.30
N ARG A 96 4.46 -1.00 2.50
CA ARG A 96 5.84 -1.31 2.12
C ARG A 96 6.69 -1.95 3.24
N ALA A 97 6.07 -2.64 4.19
CA ALA A 97 6.78 -3.36 5.23
C ALA A 97 7.85 -4.27 4.61
N GLY A 98 9.05 -4.27 5.19
CA GLY A 98 10.20 -4.99 4.67
C GLY A 98 11.03 -4.24 3.61
N ASN A 99 10.55 -3.13 3.04
CA ASN A 99 11.33 -2.35 2.06
C ASN A 99 12.69 -1.88 2.61
N SER A 100 12.77 -1.57 3.90
CA SER A 100 14.02 -1.13 4.52
C SER A 100 15.13 -2.18 4.47
N THR A 101 14.79 -3.46 4.36
CA THR A 101 15.76 -4.53 4.14
C THR A 101 16.56 -4.33 2.85
N TYR A 102 15.93 -3.79 1.82
CA TYR A 102 16.56 -3.51 0.53
C TYR A 102 17.10 -2.09 0.43
N ALA A 103 16.37 -1.11 0.96
CA ALA A 103 16.65 0.32 0.74
C ALA A 103 17.83 0.86 1.57
N ARG A 104 18.17 0.24 2.69
CA ARG A 104 19.27 0.67 3.58
C ARG A 104 20.65 0.20 3.15
N GLN A 105 20.73 -0.71 2.20
CA GLN A 105 22.02 -1.22 1.73
C GLN A 105 22.69 -0.23 0.78
N LYS A 106 23.95 0.08 1.03
CA LYS A 106 24.71 1.01 0.17
C LYS A 106 25.26 0.36 -1.09
N ASN A 107 25.59 -0.91 -1.03
CA ASN A 107 26.32 -1.62 -2.10
C ASN A 107 25.43 -2.59 -2.89
N HIS A 108 24.27 -2.94 -2.37
CA HIS A 108 23.29 -3.80 -3.02
C HIS A 108 21.91 -3.53 -2.46
N GLY A 109 20.89 -3.98 -3.15
CA GLY A 109 19.50 -3.78 -2.75
C GLY A 109 18.64 -3.42 -3.94
N ILE A 110 17.42 -2.95 -3.67
CA ILE A 110 16.45 -2.52 -4.67
C ILE A 110 16.04 -1.08 -4.38
N ASN A 111 16.25 -0.21 -5.35
CA ASN A 111 15.73 1.15 -5.24
C ASN A 111 14.20 1.11 -5.26
N PHE A 112 13.56 1.84 -4.35
CA PHE A 112 12.11 1.86 -4.21
C PHE A 112 11.37 2.30 -5.48
N ARG A 113 12.01 3.06 -6.35
CA ARG A 113 11.45 3.40 -7.67
C ARG A 113 11.15 2.16 -8.52
N VAL A 114 12.01 1.14 -8.48
CA VAL A 114 11.77 -0.12 -9.20
C VAL A 114 10.50 -0.78 -8.64
N ILE A 115 10.35 -0.78 -7.33
CA ILE A 115 9.15 -1.29 -6.66
C ILE A 115 7.91 -0.50 -7.08
N CYS A 116 7.97 0.84 -7.10
CA CYS A 116 6.87 1.69 -7.59
C CYS A 116 6.43 1.30 -9.02
N LYS A 117 7.40 1.08 -9.92
CA LYS A 117 7.11 0.66 -11.29
C LYS A 117 6.43 -0.71 -11.35
N TRP A 118 6.97 -1.68 -10.64
CA TRP A 118 6.42 -3.04 -10.62
C TRP A 118 5.01 -3.07 -10.04
N MET A 119 4.76 -2.32 -8.97
CA MET A 119 3.45 -2.29 -8.33
C MET A 119 2.41 -1.58 -9.22
N ARG A 120 2.81 -0.51 -9.90
CA ARG A 120 1.94 0.13 -10.90
C ARG A 120 1.60 -0.83 -12.04
N MET A 121 2.56 -1.62 -12.54
CA MET A 121 2.33 -2.63 -13.57
C MET A 121 1.49 -3.81 -13.05
N ALA A 122 1.63 -4.21 -11.80
CA ALA A 122 0.83 -5.26 -11.18
C ALA A 122 -0.65 -4.84 -11.01
N GLY A 123 -0.94 -3.54 -11.02
CA GLY A 123 -2.30 -3.02 -10.87
C GLY A 123 -2.69 -2.74 -9.42
N VAL A 124 -1.73 -2.48 -8.54
CA VAL A 124 -1.98 -1.98 -7.19
C VAL A 124 -2.57 -0.57 -7.29
N ASP A 125 -3.60 -0.29 -6.49
CA ASP A 125 -4.30 0.99 -6.53
C ASP A 125 -3.61 2.06 -5.67
N HIS A 126 -3.14 1.70 -4.49
CA HIS A 126 -2.47 2.58 -3.55
C HIS A 126 -1.14 1.98 -3.09
N ILE A 127 -0.13 2.81 -2.85
CA ILE A 127 1.16 2.37 -2.29
C ILE A 127 1.72 3.41 -1.33
N HIS A 128 2.20 2.97 -0.18
CA HIS A 128 3.00 3.81 0.71
C HIS A 128 4.31 4.21 0.02
N ALA A 129 4.45 5.48 -0.32
CA ALA A 129 5.59 5.98 -1.10
C ALA A 129 6.52 6.94 -0.31
N GLY A 130 6.34 7.02 0.99
CA GLY A 130 7.06 7.96 1.84
C GLY A 130 6.41 9.34 1.89
N THR A 131 7.06 10.26 2.57
CA THR A 131 6.59 11.64 2.70
C THR A 131 7.73 12.61 2.47
N VAL A 132 7.41 13.78 1.91
CA VAL A 132 8.37 14.88 1.73
C VAL A 132 8.71 15.50 3.09
N VAL A 133 7.77 15.50 4.02
CA VAL A 133 7.92 16.00 5.39
C VAL A 133 7.42 14.94 6.35
N GLY A 134 8.26 14.48 7.27
CA GLY A 134 7.90 13.46 8.23
C GLY A 134 9.10 12.99 9.06
N LYS A 135 8.84 12.09 10.00
CA LYS A 135 9.86 11.59 10.95
C LYS A 135 10.86 10.60 10.36
N LEU A 136 10.59 10.03 9.20
CA LEU A 136 11.49 9.07 8.56
C LEU A 136 12.47 9.80 7.66
N GLU A 137 13.73 9.38 7.72
CA GLU A 137 14.77 9.87 6.82
C GLU A 137 14.41 9.57 5.36
N GLY A 138 14.59 10.56 4.50
CA GLY A 138 14.39 10.44 3.07
C GLY A 138 14.80 11.71 2.35
N ASP A 139 15.15 11.56 1.08
CA ASP A 139 15.37 12.68 0.18
C ASP A 139 14.01 13.17 -0.37
N PRO A 140 13.58 14.40 -0.07
CA PRO A 140 12.32 14.94 -0.57
C PRO A 140 12.20 14.94 -2.10
N LEU A 141 13.30 15.14 -2.82
CA LEU A 141 13.29 15.11 -4.29
C LEU A 141 13.07 13.69 -4.81
N MET A 142 13.70 12.70 -4.18
CA MET A 142 13.46 11.29 -4.52
C MET A 142 12.02 10.88 -4.27
N VAL A 143 11.42 11.32 -3.16
CA VAL A 143 9.99 11.05 -2.87
C VAL A 143 9.09 11.68 -3.93
N LYS A 144 9.34 12.92 -4.33
CA LYS A 144 8.64 13.55 -5.46
C LYS A 144 8.78 12.73 -6.74
N GLY A 145 9.97 12.19 -7.00
CA GLY A 145 10.23 11.31 -8.12
C GLY A 145 9.42 10.01 -8.08
N PHE A 146 9.21 9.42 -6.88
CA PHE A 146 8.31 8.26 -6.72
C PHE A 146 6.86 8.63 -7.05
N TYR A 147 6.39 9.79 -6.58
CA TYR A 147 5.05 10.28 -6.88
C TYR A 147 4.86 10.50 -8.38
N ASN A 148 5.82 11.13 -9.05
CA ASN A 148 5.78 11.33 -10.49
C ASN A 148 5.73 9.99 -11.25
N THR A 149 6.50 8.99 -10.82
CA THR A 149 6.50 7.65 -11.40
C THR A 149 5.13 6.96 -11.24
N LEU A 150 4.44 7.18 -10.14
CA LEU A 150 3.15 6.56 -9.84
C LEU A 150 1.96 7.28 -10.48
N LEU A 151 2.01 8.61 -10.61
CA LEU A 151 0.88 9.43 -11.01
C LEU A 151 0.92 9.89 -12.47
N ASN A 152 2.10 10.16 -13.03
CA ASN A 152 2.18 10.76 -14.34
C ASN A 152 2.04 9.73 -15.46
N THR A 153 1.37 10.11 -16.54
CA THR A 153 1.32 9.31 -17.76
C THR A 153 2.67 9.31 -18.47
N LYS A 154 3.33 10.46 -18.51
CA LYS A 154 4.69 10.62 -19.04
C LYS A 154 5.59 11.23 -17.98
N THR A 155 6.83 10.81 -17.95
CA THR A 155 7.84 11.32 -17.03
C THR A 155 9.15 11.49 -17.79
N ASP A 156 9.65 12.70 -17.82
CA ASP A 156 10.94 13.01 -18.43
C ASP A 156 12.09 12.70 -17.47
N VAL A 157 13.30 12.68 -18.00
CA VAL A 157 14.52 12.51 -17.21
C VAL A 157 14.63 13.66 -16.20
N ASN A 158 14.83 13.30 -14.94
CA ASN A 158 15.02 14.25 -13.83
C ASN A 158 15.98 13.63 -12.81
N LEU A 159 17.26 13.89 -12.98
CA LEU A 159 18.32 13.30 -12.16
C LEU A 159 18.18 13.66 -10.66
N PRO A 160 17.88 14.92 -10.27
CA PRO A 160 17.63 15.24 -8.86
C PRO A 160 16.50 14.45 -8.23
N GLN A 161 15.51 14.02 -9.01
CA GLN A 161 14.43 13.15 -8.56
C GLN A 161 14.74 11.66 -8.76
N GLY A 162 15.95 11.30 -9.16
CA GLY A 162 16.38 9.94 -9.45
C GLY A 162 15.68 9.30 -10.66
N ILE A 163 15.17 10.09 -11.59
CA ILE A 163 14.54 9.62 -12.84
C ILE A 163 15.59 9.62 -13.93
N PHE A 164 16.22 8.50 -14.17
CA PHE A 164 17.33 8.38 -15.12
C PHE A 164 16.89 8.15 -16.57
N PHE A 165 15.66 7.71 -16.78
CA PHE A 165 15.12 7.43 -18.11
C PHE A 165 13.71 7.98 -18.22
N ALA A 166 13.37 8.53 -19.38
CA ALA A 166 12.00 8.92 -19.70
C ALA A 166 11.09 7.68 -19.70
N GLN A 167 9.85 7.84 -19.30
CA GLN A 167 8.86 6.77 -19.18
C GLN A 167 7.54 7.23 -19.77
N ASP A 168 6.89 6.34 -20.50
CA ASP A 168 5.53 6.52 -21.01
C ASP A 168 4.65 5.38 -20.48
N TRP A 169 3.65 5.74 -19.70
CA TRP A 169 2.70 4.85 -19.04
C TRP A 169 1.30 4.94 -19.64
N ALA A 170 1.17 5.41 -20.89
CA ALA A 170 -0.10 5.77 -21.50
C ALA A 170 -1.20 4.70 -21.40
N SER A 171 -0.83 3.42 -21.38
CA SER A 171 -1.75 2.28 -21.28
C SER A 171 -2.01 1.80 -19.86
N LEU A 172 -1.33 2.33 -18.86
CA LEU A 172 -1.43 1.89 -17.46
C LEU A 172 -2.16 2.92 -16.60
N ARG A 173 -3.00 2.42 -15.71
CA ARG A 173 -3.65 3.24 -14.69
C ARG A 173 -2.60 3.83 -13.74
N LYS A 174 -2.99 4.93 -13.11
CA LYS A 174 -2.21 5.54 -12.05
C LYS A 174 -2.32 4.69 -10.78
N CYS A 175 -1.25 4.69 -9.99
CA CYS A 175 -1.25 4.16 -8.64
C CYS A 175 -1.11 5.34 -7.67
N MET A 176 -2.00 5.44 -6.68
CA MET A 176 -2.00 6.57 -5.76
C MET A 176 -0.88 6.43 -4.73
N PRO A 177 0.08 7.35 -4.68
CA PRO A 177 1.05 7.38 -3.61
C PRO A 177 0.37 7.85 -2.32
N VAL A 178 0.58 7.10 -1.25
CA VAL A 178 0.11 7.44 0.08
C VAL A 178 1.30 7.88 0.93
N ALA A 179 1.17 9.02 1.58
CA ALA A 179 2.19 9.50 2.50
C ALA A 179 2.37 8.50 3.64
N SER A 180 3.61 8.21 3.99
CA SER A 180 3.95 7.29 5.07
C SER A 180 5.11 7.83 5.90
N GLY A 181 5.17 7.48 7.16
CA GLY A 181 6.24 7.92 8.05
C GLY A 181 5.81 8.85 9.18
N GLY A 182 4.53 8.95 9.44
CA GLY A 182 3.96 9.75 10.52
C GLY A 182 4.14 11.24 10.28
N ILE A 183 3.12 11.87 9.71
CA ILE A 183 3.02 13.32 9.64
C ILE A 183 2.43 13.78 10.97
N HIS A 184 3.16 14.61 11.69
CA HIS A 184 2.62 15.34 12.83
C HIS A 184 2.19 16.72 12.30
N CYS A 185 0.90 16.93 12.25
CA CYS A 185 0.32 18.25 11.99
C CYS A 185 0.17 19.00 13.30
#